data_e5087886ea20ddf78b5ac125a3e2210e
#
_entry.id   e5087886ea20ddf78b5ac125a3e2210e
#
_cell.length_a   1.000
_cell.length_b   1.000
_cell.length_c   1.000
_cell.angle_alpha   90.00
_cell.angle_beta   90.00
_cell.angle_gamma   90.00
#
_symmetry.space_group_name_H-M   'P 1'
#
loop_
_entity.id
_entity.type
_entity.pdbx_description
1 polymer ?
#
loop_
_entity_poly.entity_id
_entity_poly.type
_entity_poly.pdbx_seq_one_letter_code
_entity_poly.pdbx_strand_id
1 'polypeptide(L)'
;MPVVEAVTTVPVPPELAFAVSQTVAPVRYRWDPFVREQHFVDGATRPGRGVRTFTRSRHGLVMVSEYVSWAPPTNVGMKMVRGPWFFERFGGGWRFAPGPEPGTTLATWRYNFRCRPAFLRPVAERIGVWLLRRDIRRRIAGYAAGCADPEVLAAARRSLAE
;
A
#
# COMPACT_ATOMS: atom_id res chain seq x y z
N MET A 1 -18.30 5.15 5.91
CA MET A 1 -17.36 4.17 5.31
C MET A 1 -16.17 4.04 6.27
N PRO A 2 -15.90 2.85 6.79
CA PRO A 2 -14.81 2.64 7.75
C PRO A 2 -13.44 3.00 7.15
N VAL A 3 -12.57 3.50 8.01
CA VAL A 3 -11.16 3.80 7.72
C VAL A 3 -10.28 3.09 8.73
N VAL A 4 -9.22 2.45 8.26
CA VAL A 4 -8.15 1.94 9.11
C VAL A 4 -6.83 2.58 8.67
N GLU A 5 -5.98 2.86 9.64
CA GLU A 5 -4.76 3.63 9.42
C GLU A 5 -3.63 3.07 10.28
N ALA A 6 -2.43 3.12 9.78
CA ALA A 6 -1.20 2.87 10.51
C ALA A 6 -0.14 3.92 10.16
N VAL A 7 0.65 4.29 11.14
CA VAL A 7 1.67 5.33 11.02
C VAL A 7 3.00 4.79 11.53
N THR A 8 4.07 5.16 10.86
CA THR A 8 5.43 4.85 11.29
C THR A 8 6.39 5.97 10.89
N THR A 9 7.46 6.12 11.64
CA THR A 9 8.58 6.99 11.28
C THR A 9 9.72 6.13 10.75
N VAL A 10 10.26 6.48 9.60
CA VAL A 10 11.36 5.75 8.96
C VAL A 10 12.61 6.63 8.82
N PRO A 11 13.83 6.06 8.95
CA PRO A 11 15.08 6.81 8.97
C PRO A 11 15.62 7.11 7.56
N VAL A 12 14.73 7.48 6.66
CA VAL A 12 15.06 7.86 5.27
C VAL A 12 14.26 9.10 4.86
N PRO A 13 14.78 9.91 3.91
CA PRO A 13 14.05 11.09 3.47
C PRO A 13 12.78 10.75 2.69
N PRO A 14 11.80 11.68 2.57
CA PRO A 14 10.50 11.43 1.94
C PRO A 14 10.56 10.84 0.54
N GLU A 15 11.49 11.26 -0.30
CA GLU A 15 11.66 10.75 -1.66
C GLU A 15 11.98 9.24 -1.65
N LEU A 16 12.89 8.83 -0.77
CA LEU A 16 13.28 7.43 -0.65
C LEU A 16 12.19 6.61 0.06
N ALA A 17 11.55 7.17 1.08
CA ALA A 17 10.41 6.56 1.77
C ALA A 17 9.26 6.27 0.80
N PHE A 18 8.94 7.23 -0.05
CA PHE A 18 7.95 7.06 -1.12
C PHE A 18 8.37 5.95 -2.10
N ALA A 19 9.59 5.99 -2.59
CA ALA A 19 10.11 5.00 -3.54
C ALA A 19 10.08 3.57 -2.97
N VAL A 20 10.41 3.38 -1.69
CA VAL A 20 10.29 2.07 -1.02
C VAL A 20 8.85 1.58 -1.03
N SER A 21 7.88 2.43 -0.74
CA SER A 21 6.46 2.07 -0.74
C SER A 21 5.96 1.63 -2.12
N GLN A 22 6.61 2.08 -3.19
CA GLN A 22 6.24 1.81 -4.59
C GLN A 22 7.14 0.76 -5.26
N THR A 23 8.00 0.09 -4.52
CA THR A 23 8.79 -1.03 -5.03
C THR A 23 7.87 -2.13 -5.56
N VAL A 24 8.27 -2.73 -6.68
CA VAL A 24 7.54 -3.79 -7.36
C VAL A 24 8.18 -5.16 -7.10
N ALA A 25 7.50 -6.23 -7.51
CA ALA A 25 8.06 -7.57 -7.44
C ALA A 25 9.40 -7.68 -8.22
N PRO A 26 10.37 -8.49 -7.78
CA PRO A 26 10.33 -9.31 -6.56
C PRO A 26 10.66 -8.58 -5.26
N VAL A 27 11.18 -7.35 -5.33
CA VAL A 27 11.61 -6.56 -4.16
C VAL A 27 10.46 -6.34 -3.17
N ARG A 28 9.26 -6.09 -3.67
CA ARG A 28 8.05 -5.95 -2.85
C ARG A 28 7.85 -7.11 -1.87
N TYR A 29 8.14 -8.32 -2.29
CA TYR A 29 7.95 -9.53 -1.47
C TYR A 29 8.89 -9.60 -0.26
N ARG A 30 9.99 -8.85 -0.26
CA ARG A 30 10.92 -8.81 0.86
C ARG A 30 10.35 -8.13 2.09
N TRP A 31 9.49 -7.14 1.88
CA TRP A 31 9.00 -6.34 2.99
C TRP A 31 7.48 -6.41 3.20
N ASP A 32 6.68 -6.71 2.18
CA ASP A 32 5.24 -6.74 2.30
C ASP A 32 4.72 -8.15 2.61
N PRO A 33 4.35 -8.45 3.87
CA PRO A 33 3.95 -9.79 4.27
C PRO A 33 2.59 -10.22 3.72
N PHE A 34 1.81 -9.29 3.17
CA PHE A 34 0.49 -9.56 2.60
C PHE A 34 0.58 -10.09 1.18
N VAL A 35 1.52 -9.61 0.39
CA VAL A 35 1.59 -9.86 -1.04
C VAL A 35 2.30 -11.18 -1.35
N ARG A 36 1.62 -12.05 -2.07
CA ARG A 36 2.20 -13.26 -2.66
C ARG A 36 2.61 -13.06 -4.11
N GLU A 37 1.80 -12.31 -4.86
CA GLU A 37 2.03 -12.01 -6.27
C GLU A 37 1.54 -10.60 -6.57
N GLN A 38 2.35 -9.82 -7.26
CA GLN A 38 1.97 -8.48 -7.70
C GLN A 38 2.67 -8.13 -9.01
N HIS A 39 1.92 -7.57 -9.93
CA HIS A 39 2.45 -7.05 -11.18
C HIS A 39 1.51 -5.98 -11.75
N PHE A 40 2.05 -5.12 -12.60
CA PHE A 40 1.21 -4.22 -13.40
C PHE A 40 0.46 -4.99 -14.48
N VAL A 41 -0.69 -4.48 -14.86
CA VAL A 41 -1.51 -5.02 -15.97
C VAL A 41 -1.56 -4.01 -17.11
N ASP A 42 -2.18 -4.40 -18.22
CA ASP A 42 -2.36 -3.57 -19.41
C ASP A 42 -1.03 -3.03 -20.00
N GLY A 43 0.06 -3.79 -19.86
CA GLY A 43 1.37 -3.45 -20.45
C GLY A 43 2.14 -2.36 -19.74
N ALA A 44 1.69 -1.89 -18.58
CA ALA A 44 2.40 -0.89 -17.81
C ALA A 44 3.69 -1.43 -17.23
N THR A 45 4.74 -0.62 -17.25
CA THR A 45 6.08 -0.95 -16.73
C THR A 45 6.46 -0.15 -15.49
N ARG A 46 5.75 0.94 -15.22
CA ARG A 46 5.99 1.86 -14.09
C ARG A 46 4.68 2.23 -13.41
N PRO A 47 4.70 2.53 -12.10
CA PRO A 47 3.54 3.07 -11.42
C PRO A 47 3.27 4.51 -11.88
N GLY A 48 2.00 4.91 -11.83
CA GLY A 48 1.57 6.25 -12.19
C GLY A 48 0.05 6.33 -12.25
N ARG A 49 -0.50 7.53 -12.29
CA ARG A 49 -1.94 7.72 -12.35
C ARG A 49 -2.57 6.97 -13.53
N GLY A 50 -3.63 6.22 -13.28
CA GLY A 50 -4.34 5.39 -14.27
C GLY A 50 -3.75 4.00 -14.47
N VAL A 51 -2.56 3.72 -13.96
CA VAL A 51 -1.95 2.38 -14.02
C VAL A 51 -2.68 1.44 -13.08
N ARG A 52 -2.88 0.21 -13.53
CA ARG A 52 -3.53 -0.85 -12.77
C ARG A 52 -2.52 -1.90 -12.32
N THR A 53 -2.78 -2.44 -11.13
CA THR A 53 -1.95 -3.45 -10.49
C THR A 53 -2.80 -4.65 -10.10
N PHE A 54 -2.34 -5.84 -10.48
CA PHE A 54 -2.86 -7.10 -9.98
C PHE A 54 -2.13 -7.45 -8.68
N THR A 55 -2.89 -7.82 -7.65
CA THR A 55 -2.34 -8.28 -6.37
C THR A 55 -3.06 -9.52 -5.91
N ARG A 56 -2.29 -10.57 -5.59
CA ARG A 56 -2.79 -11.77 -4.89
C ARG A 56 -2.18 -11.78 -3.49
N SER A 57 -3.03 -11.90 -2.49
CA SER A 57 -2.58 -12.03 -1.11
C SER A 57 -2.08 -13.45 -0.81
N ARG A 58 -1.36 -13.60 0.30
CA ARG A 58 -0.96 -14.93 0.80
C ARG A 58 -2.13 -15.82 1.17
N HIS A 59 -3.29 -15.24 1.42
CA HIS A 59 -4.54 -15.96 1.69
C HIS A 59 -5.35 -16.26 0.42
N GLY A 60 -4.83 -15.93 -0.76
CA GLY A 60 -5.46 -16.21 -2.04
C GLY A 60 -6.47 -15.18 -2.54
N LEU A 61 -6.71 -14.09 -1.81
CA LEU A 61 -7.56 -13.00 -2.27
C LEU A 61 -6.90 -12.26 -3.42
N VAL A 62 -7.67 -11.99 -4.46
CA VAL A 62 -7.21 -11.29 -5.66
C VAL A 62 -7.89 -9.94 -5.77
N MET A 63 -7.11 -8.92 -6.09
CA MET A 63 -7.59 -7.57 -6.31
C MET A 63 -6.85 -6.92 -7.48
N VAL A 64 -7.58 -6.23 -8.34
CA VAL A 64 -7.02 -5.29 -9.31
C VAL A 64 -7.33 -3.88 -8.82
N SER A 65 -6.29 -3.10 -8.64
CA SER A 65 -6.38 -1.72 -8.15
C SER A 65 -5.81 -0.75 -9.19
N GLU A 66 -6.35 0.46 -9.21
CA GLU A 66 -5.91 1.54 -10.09
C GLU A 66 -5.37 2.71 -9.29
N TYR A 67 -4.24 3.26 -9.69
CA TYR A 67 -3.72 4.50 -9.13
C TYR A 67 -4.61 5.67 -9.52
N VAL A 68 -5.27 6.28 -8.54
CA VAL A 68 -6.16 7.43 -8.74
C VAL A 68 -5.50 8.76 -8.42
N SER A 69 -4.51 8.76 -7.54
CA SER A 69 -3.64 9.90 -7.27
C SER A 69 -2.17 9.49 -7.27
N TRP A 70 -1.35 10.35 -7.79
CA TRP A 70 0.10 10.15 -7.88
C TRP A 70 0.80 11.50 -7.73
N ALA A 71 1.35 11.76 -6.57
CA ALA A 71 2.03 13.01 -6.23
C ALA A 71 3.30 12.74 -5.40
N PRO A 72 4.36 12.18 -6.04
CA PRO A 72 5.63 11.97 -5.34
C PRO A 72 6.23 13.32 -4.88
N PRO A 73 6.89 13.35 -3.73
CA PRO A 73 7.06 12.27 -2.77
C PRO A 73 6.01 12.26 -1.65
N THR A 74 4.88 12.95 -1.82
CA THR A 74 3.94 13.25 -0.74
C THR A 74 2.80 12.26 -0.59
N ASN A 75 2.21 11.81 -1.70
CA ASN A 75 1.09 10.88 -1.59
C ASN A 75 0.85 10.03 -2.83
N VAL A 76 0.23 8.90 -2.61
CA VAL A 76 -0.32 8.03 -3.63
C VAL A 76 -1.63 7.42 -3.13
N GLY A 77 -2.61 7.33 -4.02
CA GLY A 77 -3.90 6.74 -3.73
C GLY A 77 -4.31 5.71 -4.76
N MET A 78 -4.97 4.65 -4.31
CA MET A 78 -5.45 3.57 -5.15
C MET A 78 -6.90 3.25 -4.84
N LYS A 79 -7.64 2.78 -5.83
CA LYS A 79 -8.99 2.22 -5.68
C LYS A 79 -9.07 0.82 -6.27
N MET A 80 -9.89 -0.01 -5.67
CA MET A 80 -10.24 -1.31 -6.23
C MET A 80 -11.08 -1.12 -7.51
N VAL A 81 -10.65 -1.77 -8.59
CA VAL A 81 -11.39 -1.90 -9.84
C VAL A 81 -12.14 -3.24 -9.86
N ARG A 82 -11.48 -4.30 -9.41
CA ARG A 82 -12.03 -5.64 -9.27
C ARG A 82 -11.41 -6.31 -8.05
N GLY A 83 -12.20 -7.04 -7.30
CA GLY A 83 -11.71 -7.69 -6.09
C GLY A 83 -12.73 -8.61 -5.43
N PRO A 84 -12.54 -8.96 -4.16
CA PRO A 84 -13.42 -9.84 -3.43
C PRO A 84 -14.87 -9.35 -3.48
N TRP A 85 -15.80 -10.28 -3.69
CA TRP A 85 -17.22 -9.97 -3.87
C TRP A 85 -17.86 -9.23 -2.69
N PHE A 86 -17.34 -9.45 -1.48
CA PHE A 86 -17.87 -8.83 -0.26
C PHE A 86 -17.48 -7.35 -0.09
N PHE A 87 -16.56 -6.84 -0.90
CA PHE A 87 -16.31 -5.41 -0.95
C PHE A 87 -17.14 -4.75 -2.05
N GLU A 88 -17.95 -3.79 -1.67
CA GLU A 88 -18.57 -2.85 -2.61
C GLU A 88 -17.56 -1.82 -3.11
N ARG A 89 -16.75 -1.30 -2.17
CA ARG A 89 -15.65 -0.39 -2.46
C ARG A 89 -14.47 -0.73 -1.57
N PHE A 90 -13.29 -0.56 -2.10
CA PHE A 90 -12.04 -0.63 -1.35
C PHE A 90 -11.06 0.35 -1.96
N GLY A 91 -10.37 1.11 -1.13
CA GLY A 91 -9.33 2.01 -1.57
C GLY A 91 -8.35 2.27 -0.44
N GLY A 92 -7.30 2.96 -0.77
CA GLY A 92 -6.30 3.31 0.22
C GLY A 92 -5.14 4.05 -0.42
N GLY A 93 -4.16 4.35 0.40
CA GLY A 93 -2.97 5.03 -0.09
C GLY A 93 -2.01 5.38 1.02
N TRP A 94 -0.95 6.00 0.59
CA TRP A 94 0.12 6.47 1.43
C TRP A 94 0.16 7.98 1.47
N ARG A 95 0.58 8.51 2.60
CA ARG A 95 0.96 9.90 2.78
C ARG A 95 2.32 9.95 3.47
N PHE A 96 3.19 10.81 2.99
CA PHE A 96 4.53 11.02 3.50
C PHE A 96 4.73 12.48 3.86
N ALA A 97 5.27 12.71 5.04
CA ALA A 97 5.63 14.03 5.54
C ALA A 97 7.02 13.99 6.20
N PRO A 98 7.73 15.12 6.30
CA PRO A 98 8.96 15.14 7.08
C PRO A 98 8.73 14.64 8.50
N GLY A 99 9.63 13.80 8.98
CA GLY A 99 9.60 13.28 10.34
C GLY A 99 10.09 14.31 11.37
N PRO A 100 10.09 13.93 12.67
CA PRO A 100 10.51 14.84 13.75
C PRO A 100 11.99 15.19 13.72
N GLU A 101 12.82 14.37 13.09
CA GLU A 101 14.26 14.59 12.95
C GLU A 101 14.64 14.79 11.48
N PRO A 102 15.71 15.56 11.17
CA PRO A 102 16.20 15.69 9.80
C PRO A 102 16.52 14.33 9.17
N GLY A 103 16.13 14.15 7.89
CA GLY A 103 16.37 12.91 7.18
C GLY A 103 15.43 11.75 7.53
N THR A 104 14.40 12.01 8.34
CA THR A 104 13.34 11.03 8.68
C THR A 104 12.03 11.38 7.98
N THR A 105 11.15 10.40 7.88
CA THR A 105 9.83 10.55 7.25
C THR A 105 8.74 9.93 8.11
N LEU A 106 7.66 10.67 8.28
CA LEU A 106 6.41 10.16 8.83
C LEU A 106 5.60 9.56 7.69
N ALA A 107 5.43 8.24 7.70
CA ALA A 107 4.67 7.49 6.71
C ALA A 107 3.33 7.03 7.28
N THR A 108 2.26 7.39 6.61
CA THR A 108 0.89 7.01 6.97
C THR A 108 0.30 6.15 5.87
N TRP A 109 -0.17 4.97 6.23
CA TRP A 109 -0.89 4.07 5.33
C TRP A 109 -2.34 3.95 5.76
N ARG A 110 -3.27 4.12 4.82
CA ARG A 110 -4.70 4.16 5.10
C ARG A 110 -5.46 3.27 4.13
N TYR A 111 -6.47 2.54 4.66
CA TYR A 111 -7.51 1.87 3.88
C TYR A 111 -8.86 2.49 4.20
N ASN A 112 -9.73 2.57 3.19
CA ASN A 112 -11.15 2.80 3.34
C ASN A 112 -11.92 1.73 2.56
N PHE A 113 -13.07 1.33 3.08
CA PHE A 113 -13.82 0.25 2.46
C PHE A 113 -15.30 0.31 2.80
N ARG A 114 -16.09 -0.35 1.97
CA ARG A 114 -17.52 -0.58 2.20
C ARG A 114 -17.82 -2.02 1.85
N CYS A 115 -18.57 -2.71 2.72
CA CYS A 115 -18.97 -4.09 2.55
C CYS A 115 -20.35 -4.21 1.93
N ARG A 116 -20.61 -5.35 1.31
CA ARG A 116 -21.92 -5.79 0.81
C ARG A 116 -22.18 -7.24 1.23
N PRO A 117 -23.46 -7.71 1.31
CA PRO A 117 -24.68 -6.95 1.03
C PRO A 117 -25.01 -5.95 2.12
N ALA A 118 -25.85 -4.98 1.81
CA ALA A 118 -26.15 -3.84 2.69
C ALA A 118 -26.70 -4.24 4.06
N PHE A 119 -27.50 -5.31 4.12
CA PHE A 119 -28.09 -5.78 5.38
C PHE A 119 -27.07 -6.42 6.35
N LEU A 120 -25.94 -6.94 5.85
CA LEU A 120 -24.85 -7.46 6.67
C LEU A 120 -23.75 -6.43 6.95
N ARG A 121 -23.80 -5.28 6.30
CA ARG A 121 -22.76 -4.25 6.35
C ARG A 121 -22.29 -3.89 7.77
N PRO A 122 -23.16 -3.64 8.76
CA PRO A 122 -22.70 -3.25 10.10
C PRO A 122 -21.80 -4.31 10.75
N VAL A 123 -22.14 -5.58 10.58
CA VAL A 123 -21.35 -6.70 11.13
C VAL A 123 -20.08 -6.92 10.31
N ALA A 124 -20.22 -6.98 8.97
CA ALA A 124 -19.10 -7.21 8.05
C ALA A 124 -18.03 -6.12 8.18
N GLU A 125 -18.43 -4.86 8.33
CA GLU A 125 -17.49 -3.75 8.48
C GLU A 125 -16.78 -3.74 9.83
N ARG A 126 -17.44 -4.17 10.91
CA ARG A 126 -16.77 -4.37 12.22
C ARG A 126 -15.69 -5.44 12.15
N ILE A 127 -16.00 -6.57 11.54
CA ILE A 127 -15.03 -7.65 11.30
C ILE A 127 -13.91 -7.15 10.38
N GLY A 128 -14.27 -6.44 9.33
CA GLY A 128 -13.33 -5.85 8.39
C GLY A 128 -12.36 -4.87 9.04
N VAL A 129 -12.85 -4.00 9.89
CA VAL A 129 -11.99 -3.07 10.67
C VAL A 129 -10.99 -3.84 11.53
N TRP A 130 -11.43 -4.89 12.22
CA TRP A 130 -10.54 -5.69 13.06
C TRP A 130 -9.45 -6.41 12.25
N LEU A 131 -9.84 -7.06 11.15
CA LEU A 131 -8.93 -7.79 10.26
C LEU A 131 -7.95 -6.83 9.57
N LEU A 132 -8.45 -5.75 8.98
CA LEU A 132 -7.63 -4.79 8.24
C LEU A 132 -6.71 -3.98 9.14
N ARG A 133 -7.12 -3.70 10.37
CA ARG A 133 -6.24 -3.10 11.38
C ARG A 133 -5.04 -3.98 11.71
N ARG A 134 -5.28 -5.27 11.86
CA ARG A 134 -4.22 -6.25 12.10
C ARG A 134 -3.30 -6.36 10.88
N ASP A 135 -3.88 -6.39 9.70
CA ASP A 135 -3.15 -6.48 8.44
C ASP A 135 -2.26 -5.25 8.20
N ILE A 136 -2.83 -4.05 8.27
CA ILE A 136 -2.10 -2.82 7.98
C ILE A 136 -0.94 -2.59 8.97
N ARG A 137 -1.10 -3.01 10.23
CA ARG A 137 -0.02 -2.96 11.24
C ARG A 137 1.15 -3.86 10.87
N ARG A 138 0.86 -5.07 10.40
CA ARG A 138 1.90 -6.01 9.94
C ARG A 138 2.61 -5.49 8.69
N ARG A 139 1.85 -4.96 7.76
CA ARG A 139 2.37 -4.42 6.51
C ARG A 139 3.24 -3.20 6.74
N ILE A 140 2.83 -2.27 7.61
CA ILE A 140 3.62 -1.07 7.88
C ILE A 140 4.88 -1.39 8.69
N ALA A 141 4.85 -2.40 9.55
CA ALA A 141 6.05 -2.91 10.24
C ALA A 141 7.03 -3.51 9.22
N GLY A 142 6.54 -4.29 8.25
CA GLY A 142 7.34 -4.78 7.13
C GLY A 142 7.93 -3.66 6.29
N TYR A 143 7.15 -2.64 6.00
CA TYR A 143 7.62 -1.43 5.30
C TYR A 143 8.75 -0.72 6.06
N ALA A 144 8.60 -0.54 7.37
CA ALA A 144 9.65 0.07 8.20
C ALA A 144 10.95 -0.74 8.16
N ALA A 145 10.84 -2.08 8.23
CA ALA A 145 11.99 -2.97 8.06
C ALA A 145 12.60 -2.86 6.65
N GLY A 146 11.77 -2.74 5.62
CA GLY A 146 12.21 -2.50 4.23
C GLY A 146 12.98 -1.21 4.05
N CYS A 147 12.65 -0.16 4.80
CA CYS A 147 13.41 1.09 4.82
C CYS A 147 14.79 0.97 5.49
N ALA A 148 15.11 -0.17 6.07
CA ALA A 148 16.42 -0.51 6.61
C ALA A 148 17.11 -1.66 5.85
N ASP A 149 16.44 -2.26 4.89
CA ASP A 149 16.97 -3.36 4.06
C ASP A 149 17.80 -2.80 2.90
N PRO A 150 19.11 -3.14 2.81
CA PRO A 150 19.98 -2.60 1.77
C PRO A 150 19.51 -2.90 0.34
N GLU A 151 18.93 -4.08 0.09
CA GLU A 151 18.44 -4.46 -1.25
C GLU A 151 17.19 -3.68 -1.63
N VAL A 152 16.28 -3.48 -0.68
CA VAL A 152 15.08 -2.66 -0.89
C VAL A 152 15.46 -1.21 -1.16
N LEU A 153 16.38 -0.66 -0.36
CA LEU A 153 16.86 0.71 -0.53
C LEU A 153 17.60 0.89 -1.87
N ALA A 154 18.41 -0.09 -2.28
CA ALA A 154 19.11 -0.05 -3.56
C ALA A 154 18.11 -0.04 -4.73
N ALA A 155 17.07 -0.87 -4.68
CA ALA A 155 16.02 -0.89 -5.70
C ALA A 155 15.24 0.44 -5.75
N ALA A 156 14.89 0.98 -4.58
CA ALA A 156 14.21 2.27 -4.47
C ALA A 156 15.05 3.42 -5.05
N ARG A 157 16.35 3.44 -4.75
CA ARG A 157 17.26 4.46 -5.32
C ARG A 157 17.39 4.35 -6.85
N ARG A 158 17.43 3.13 -7.38
CA ARG A 158 17.43 2.93 -8.85
C ARG A 158 16.18 3.50 -9.50
N SER A 159 15.01 3.28 -8.90
CA SER A 159 13.75 3.81 -9.44
C SER A 159 13.66 5.33 -9.40
N LEU A 160 14.38 5.99 -8.49
CA LEU A 160 14.47 7.46 -8.43
C LEU A 160 15.41 8.03 -9.50
N ALA A 161 16.36 7.24 -10.00
CA ALA A 161 17.33 7.66 -11.02
C ALA A 161 16.79 7.50 -12.46
N GLU A 162 15.68 6.80 -12.65
CA GLU A 162 14.99 6.56 -13.94
C GLU A 162 13.98 7.67 -14.28
#